data_8a35d5c392c2d23080d37cd9dea7d237
#
_entry.id   8a35d5c392c2d23080d37cd9dea7d237
#
_cell.length_a   1.000
_cell.length_b   1.000
_cell.length_c   1.000
_cell.angle_alpha   90.00
_cell.angle_beta   90.00
_cell.angle_gamma   90.00
#
_symmetry.space_group_name_H-M   'P 1'
#
loop_
_entity.id
_entity.type
_entity.pdbx_description
1 polymer ?
#
loop_
_entity_poly.entity_id
_entity_poly.type
_entity_poly.pdbx_seq_one_letter_code
_entity_poly.pdbx_strand_id
1 'polypeptide(L)'
;MHRRIHQFILRGVDLKIIARIILVLLCVNGLLVYLHYYQSAGANSEETKASTYSQEIEVINRSDALVVRHTFSGLSNKRHEIVWPEKSVNRTCYLSDAMSCNRLDENNTAILEGENESQSISYEIPKNGQMKKNALFKEPFSELHGSSVTNTLFHMTDETGIGGLWVNGLERVGTKEMTTIEYALYRGSGGVKDLYWQKNSLPLLYAGDRLSVFGKGVDVKMLGDADLALKSIDADHSTVVIDKNNPTLHSTRFVISENADAERVADLFLTGAMYNHFIIPEKERMTAELLASILGGKAAGSNTARKLYHTLIESISPEELEAFKKHLKAMAGQKIDATILDRLAGSVTGFKISFFNRNIAESASSYPFLIEDSRKIHFEGSPLSDIQIILKDEKTYYPAKKILSLAGYNVTSNDRSIYIDNKIRKFRFPKNDLFYVYNEHKYAFVTMPFEVLEDDFYFEENWFKRLFLLSIEKTADTIDITRISTLLEEADN
;
A
#
# COMPACT_ATOMS: atom_id res chain seq x y z
N MET A 1 -0.66 95.12 -24.58
CA MET A 1 -1.19 93.95 -23.79
C MET A 1 -1.04 92.70 -24.66
N HIS A 2 0.14 92.04 -24.59
CA HIS A 2 0.51 90.93 -25.45
C HIS A 2 0.55 89.65 -24.68
N ARG A 3 -0.35 88.72 -25.00
CA ARG A 3 -0.28 87.33 -24.56
C ARG A 3 0.63 86.54 -25.48
N ARG A 4 1.78 86.06 -24.99
CA ARG A 4 2.61 85.08 -25.66
C ARG A 4 2.02 83.67 -25.34
N ILE A 5 1.62 82.96 -26.40
CA ILE A 5 1.25 81.54 -26.36
C ILE A 5 2.55 80.74 -26.56
N HIS A 6 2.97 79.97 -25.54
CA HIS A 6 4.04 79.01 -25.69
C HIS A 6 3.54 77.81 -26.45
N GLN A 7 3.96 77.63 -27.67
CA GLN A 7 3.84 76.37 -28.40
C GLN A 7 4.87 75.35 -27.85
N PHE A 8 4.38 74.32 -27.20
CA PHE A 8 5.17 73.11 -26.90
C PHE A 8 5.32 72.32 -28.20
N ILE A 9 6.54 72.31 -28.75
CA ILE A 9 6.93 71.43 -29.87
C ILE A 9 7.08 69.99 -29.29
N LEU A 10 6.10 69.18 -29.50
CA LEU A 10 6.23 67.73 -29.35
C LEU A 10 7.12 67.22 -30.49
N ARG A 11 8.41 67.01 -30.21
CA ARG A 11 9.30 66.26 -31.11
C ARG A 11 8.70 64.90 -31.30
N GLY A 12 8.39 64.50 -32.53
CA GLY A 12 7.91 63.21 -32.91
C GLY A 12 8.87 62.11 -32.41
N VAL A 13 8.46 61.42 -31.36
CA VAL A 13 9.15 60.19 -30.94
C VAL A 13 8.94 59.19 -32.07
N ASP A 14 10.04 58.74 -32.66
CA ASP A 14 10.02 57.81 -33.80
C ASP A 14 9.15 56.58 -33.47
N LEU A 15 8.06 56.36 -34.22
CA LEU A 15 7.10 55.29 -34.03
C LEU A 15 7.81 53.93 -33.88
N LYS A 16 8.97 53.79 -34.51
CA LYS A 16 9.83 52.60 -34.40
C LYS A 16 10.45 52.43 -33.01
N ILE A 17 10.74 53.54 -32.29
CA ILE A 17 11.29 53.48 -30.92
C ILE A 17 10.17 53.06 -29.95
N ILE A 18 8.96 53.64 -30.11
CA ILE A 18 7.79 53.25 -29.30
C ILE A 18 7.46 51.78 -29.51
N ALA A 19 7.43 51.30 -30.76
CA ALA A 19 7.18 49.88 -31.07
C ALA A 19 8.22 48.94 -30.45
N ARG A 20 9.50 49.33 -30.44
CA ARG A 20 10.57 48.55 -29.78
C ARG A 20 10.41 48.50 -28.25
N ILE A 21 10.04 49.63 -27.63
CA ILE A 21 9.79 49.70 -26.18
C ILE A 21 8.58 48.81 -25.80
N ILE A 22 7.49 48.84 -26.57
CA ILE A 22 6.32 48.00 -26.38
C ILE A 22 6.69 46.51 -26.53
N LEU A 23 7.50 46.15 -27.53
CA LEU A 23 7.96 44.79 -27.74
C LEU A 23 8.78 44.26 -26.54
N VAL A 24 9.72 45.07 -26.04
CA VAL A 24 10.55 44.76 -24.88
C VAL A 24 9.66 44.58 -23.63
N LEU A 25 8.68 45.47 -23.41
CA LEU A 25 7.72 45.36 -22.31
C LEU A 25 6.87 44.08 -22.40
N LEU A 26 6.42 43.71 -23.60
CA LEU A 26 5.70 42.46 -23.82
C LEU A 26 6.56 41.22 -23.53
N CYS A 27 7.83 41.25 -23.97
CA CYS A 27 8.77 40.16 -23.67
C CYS A 27 9.04 40.02 -22.16
N VAL A 28 9.26 41.16 -21.45
CA VAL A 28 9.49 41.17 -20.01
C VAL A 28 8.24 40.69 -19.26
N ASN A 29 7.04 41.16 -19.61
CA ASN A 29 5.81 40.69 -18.99
C ASN A 29 5.54 39.21 -19.31
N GLY A 30 5.78 38.76 -20.54
CA GLY A 30 5.68 37.34 -20.90
C GLY A 30 6.66 36.48 -20.10
N LEU A 31 7.88 36.92 -19.88
CA LEU A 31 8.87 36.25 -19.04
C LEU A 31 8.45 36.22 -17.57
N LEU A 32 7.92 37.33 -17.04
CA LEU A 32 7.41 37.37 -15.65
C LEU A 32 6.21 36.46 -15.44
N VAL A 33 5.25 36.41 -16.38
CA VAL A 33 4.11 35.50 -16.35
C VAL A 33 4.60 34.03 -16.45
N TYR A 34 5.55 33.76 -17.32
CA TYR A 34 6.17 32.44 -17.45
C TYR A 34 6.88 32.01 -16.17
N LEU A 35 7.68 32.86 -15.56
CA LEU A 35 8.36 32.60 -14.30
C LEU A 35 7.37 32.42 -13.16
N HIS A 36 6.31 33.24 -13.11
CA HIS A 36 5.25 33.09 -12.10
C HIS A 36 4.47 31.77 -12.29
N TYR A 37 4.16 31.41 -13.54
CA TYR A 37 3.53 30.11 -13.85
C TYR A 37 4.45 28.94 -13.48
N TYR A 38 5.74 29.04 -13.79
CA TYR A 38 6.73 28.02 -13.47
C TYR A 38 6.94 27.87 -11.96
N GLN A 39 6.98 28.97 -11.22
CA GLN A 39 7.00 28.97 -9.76
C GLN A 39 5.69 28.44 -9.15
N SER A 40 4.54 28.79 -9.71
CA SER A 40 3.24 28.28 -9.25
C SER A 40 3.06 26.79 -9.61
N ALA A 41 3.54 26.34 -10.76
CA ALA A 41 3.54 24.93 -11.14
C ALA A 41 4.54 24.11 -10.30
N GLY A 42 5.69 24.71 -9.94
CA GLY A 42 6.65 24.10 -9.00
C GLY A 42 6.14 24.09 -7.55
N ALA A 43 5.40 25.10 -7.14
CA ALA A 43 4.77 25.15 -5.81
C ALA A 43 3.59 24.15 -5.66
N ASN A 44 2.94 23.78 -6.78
CA ASN A 44 1.94 22.70 -6.78
C ASN A 44 2.56 21.29 -6.85
N SER A 45 3.88 21.19 -7.03
CA SER A 45 4.66 19.95 -6.95
C SER A 45 5.56 19.86 -5.71
N GLU A 46 5.47 20.80 -4.76
CA GLU A 46 5.78 20.45 -3.40
C GLU A 46 4.74 19.40 -3.00
N GLU A 47 5.09 18.12 -3.14
CA GLU A 47 4.56 17.08 -2.26
C GLU A 47 4.50 17.74 -0.90
N THR A 48 3.29 17.99 -0.40
CA THR A 48 3.06 18.46 0.95
C THR A 48 3.65 17.38 1.85
N LYS A 49 4.93 17.51 2.20
CA LYS A 49 5.53 16.68 3.23
C LYS A 49 4.60 16.85 4.42
N ALA A 50 3.88 15.77 4.72
CA ALA A 50 2.99 15.76 5.87
C ALA A 50 3.79 16.29 7.04
N SER A 51 3.29 17.32 7.73
CA SER A 51 4.00 17.86 8.88
C SER A 51 4.07 16.77 9.93
N THR A 52 5.22 16.67 10.57
CA THR A 52 5.43 15.68 11.64
C THR A 52 5.51 16.39 12.97
N TYR A 53 5.06 15.73 14.04
CA TYR A 53 5.17 16.21 15.41
C TYR A 53 5.42 15.04 16.37
N SER A 54 5.91 15.32 17.55
CA SER A 54 5.93 14.38 18.67
C SER A 54 4.83 14.73 19.65
N GLN A 55 4.39 13.75 20.43
CA GLN A 55 3.30 13.97 21.40
C GLN A 55 3.59 13.35 22.74
N GLU A 56 3.03 14.00 23.79
CA GLU A 56 2.94 13.47 25.12
C GLU A 56 1.46 13.43 25.54
N ILE A 57 0.99 12.25 25.90
CA ILE A 57 -0.40 12.01 26.30
C ILE A 57 -0.41 11.56 27.76
N GLU A 58 -1.06 12.32 28.62
CA GLU A 58 -1.32 11.96 30.00
C GLU A 58 -2.81 11.61 30.14
N VAL A 59 -3.11 10.38 30.56
CA VAL A 59 -4.47 9.91 30.83
C VAL A 59 -4.64 9.63 32.33
N ILE A 60 -5.62 10.25 32.92
CA ILE A 60 -5.98 10.03 34.31
C ILE A 60 -7.34 9.35 34.35
N ASN A 61 -7.37 8.10 34.82
CA ASN A 61 -8.60 7.33 34.98
C ASN A 61 -9.28 7.73 36.31
N ARG A 62 -10.42 8.42 36.21
CA ARG A 62 -11.31 8.74 37.34
C ARG A 62 -12.57 7.88 37.28
N SER A 63 -13.40 7.95 38.30
CA SER A 63 -14.62 7.14 38.41
C SER A 63 -15.59 7.35 37.23
N ASP A 64 -15.74 8.58 36.77
CA ASP A 64 -16.74 9.06 35.82
C ASP A 64 -16.19 9.47 34.45
N ALA A 65 -14.87 9.66 34.31
CA ALA A 65 -14.24 10.08 33.07
C ALA A 65 -12.79 9.59 32.96
N LEU A 66 -12.27 9.56 31.73
CA LEU A 66 -10.83 9.68 31.47
C LEU A 66 -10.51 11.15 31.22
N VAL A 67 -9.66 11.73 32.05
CA VAL A 67 -9.12 13.07 31.82
C VAL A 67 -7.88 12.93 30.98
N VAL A 68 -7.87 13.56 29.81
CA VAL A 68 -6.75 13.51 28.87
C VAL A 68 -6.09 14.88 28.80
N ARG A 69 -4.77 14.91 29.00
CA ARG A 69 -3.90 16.04 28.72
C ARG A 69 -2.99 15.65 27.56
N HIS A 70 -2.98 16.45 26.51
CA HIS A 70 -2.29 16.11 25.29
C HIS A 70 -1.41 17.29 24.87
N THR A 71 -0.12 17.05 24.81
CA THR A 71 0.90 18.02 24.39
C THR A 71 1.44 17.62 23.03
N PHE A 72 1.36 18.53 22.08
CA PHE A 72 1.98 18.44 20.75
C PHE A 72 3.28 19.22 20.78
N SER A 73 4.37 18.65 20.25
CA SER A 73 5.70 19.26 20.24
C SER A 73 6.36 19.11 18.87
N GLY A 74 7.24 20.05 18.49
CA GLY A 74 7.85 20.13 17.16
C GLY A 74 6.88 20.66 16.11
N LEU A 75 5.92 21.47 16.49
CA LEU A 75 4.92 22.08 15.62
C LEU A 75 5.58 23.11 14.70
N SER A 76 5.35 22.99 13.41
CA SER A 76 5.74 23.99 12.43
C SER A 76 4.94 25.29 12.61
N ASN A 77 5.50 26.42 12.10
CA ASN A 77 4.84 27.73 12.11
C ASN A 77 3.76 27.79 11.02
N LYS A 78 2.70 27.00 11.18
CA LYS A 78 1.50 27.01 10.33
C LYS A 78 0.27 26.66 11.16
N ARG A 79 -0.91 26.88 10.60
CA ARG A 79 -2.17 26.46 11.19
C ARG A 79 -2.28 24.91 11.15
N HIS A 80 -2.63 24.28 12.27
CA HIS A 80 -2.92 22.86 12.39
C HIS A 80 -4.34 22.69 12.93
N GLU A 81 -5.20 22.04 12.18
CA GLU A 81 -6.56 21.73 12.63
C GLU A 81 -6.54 20.57 13.62
N ILE A 82 -7.28 20.69 14.71
CA ILE A 82 -7.40 19.67 15.76
C ILE A 82 -8.60 18.79 15.45
N VAL A 83 -8.35 17.50 15.28
CA VAL A 83 -9.40 16.48 15.23
C VAL A 83 -9.66 16.01 16.65
N TRP A 84 -10.79 16.41 17.19
CA TRP A 84 -11.20 16.05 18.54
C TRP A 84 -11.87 14.67 18.56
N PRO A 85 -11.67 13.86 19.63
CA PRO A 85 -12.46 12.67 19.87
C PRO A 85 -13.96 12.96 19.89
N GLU A 86 -14.77 12.16 19.25
CA GLU A 86 -16.22 12.37 19.14
C GLU A 86 -16.91 12.58 20.50
N LYS A 87 -16.50 11.77 21.50
CA LYS A 87 -17.07 11.78 22.85
C LYS A 87 -16.40 12.77 23.80
N SER A 88 -15.46 13.60 23.34
CA SER A 88 -14.75 14.52 24.23
C SER A 88 -15.61 15.71 24.65
N VAL A 89 -15.55 16.03 25.93
CA VAL A 89 -16.19 17.20 26.54
C VAL A 89 -15.16 18.02 27.29
N ASN A 90 -15.52 19.22 27.76
CA ASN A 90 -14.66 20.11 28.58
C ASN A 90 -13.31 20.40 27.89
N ARG A 91 -13.35 20.68 26.59
CA ARG A 91 -12.17 20.95 25.76
C ARG A 91 -11.58 22.31 26.14
N THR A 92 -10.36 22.31 26.64
CA THR A 92 -9.65 23.50 27.07
C THR A 92 -8.19 23.48 26.72
N CYS A 93 -7.52 24.62 26.81
CA CYS A 93 -6.08 24.66 26.88
C CYS A 93 -5.60 24.14 28.24
N TYR A 94 -4.53 23.35 28.22
CA TYR A 94 -3.84 22.95 29.44
C TYR A 94 -2.55 23.74 29.58
N LEU A 95 -2.45 24.44 30.74
CA LEU A 95 -1.25 25.19 31.12
C LEU A 95 -0.44 24.34 32.08
N SER A 96 0.75 23.94 31.70
CA SER A 96 1.82 23.56 32.60
C SER A 96 2.73 24.77 32.84
N ASP A 97 3.55 24.78 33.89
CA ASP A 97 4.39 25.91 34.31
C ASP A 97 5.29 26.55 33.22
N ALA A 98 5.44 25.90 32.09
CA ALA A 98 6.29 26.34 30.97
C ALA A 98 5.52 26.61 29.67
N MET A 99 4.19 26.46 29.62
CA MET A 99 3.42 26.50 28.37
C MET A 99 2.38 27.63 28.35
N SER A 100 2.20 28.24 27.18
CA SER A 100 1.19 29.26 26.93
C SER A 100 0.12 28.75 25.98
N CYS A 101 -1.11 29.28 26.12
CA CYS A 101 -2.23 29.00 25.22
C CYS A 101 -2.27 29.89 23.99
N ASN A 102 -1.18 30.57 23.66
CA ASN A 102 -1.14 31.64 22.66
C ASN A 102 -1.44 31.19 21.22
N ARG A 103 -1.34 29.89 20.96
CA ARG A 103 -1.59 29.35 19.62
C ARG A 103 -2.97 28.71 19.44
N LEU A 104 -3.77 28.55 20.46
CA LEU A 104 -5.13 28.01 20.28
C LEU A 104 -6.07 29.13 19.81
N ASP A 105 -6.94 28.80 18.85
CA ASP A 105 -8.02 29.69 18.44
C ASP A 105 -9.11 29.76 19.53
N GLU A 106 -9.97 30.78 19.46
CA GLU A 106 -11.00 31.04 20.47
C GLU A 106 -11.97 29.86 20.69
N ASN A 107 -12.14 29.02 19.69
CA ASN A 107 -13.05 27.87 19.71
C ASN A 107 -12.33 26.54 19.98
N ASN A 108 -11.02 26.56 20.21
CA ASN A 108 -10.18 25.37 20.38
C ASN A 108 -10.25 24.39 19.19
N THR A 109 -10.44 24.88 17.95
CA THR A 109 -10.54 24.04 16.75
C THR A 109 -9.20 23.88 16.02
N ALA A 110 -8.26 24.80 16.26
CA ALA A 110 -6.97 24.78 15.61
C ALA A 110 -5.86 25.37 16.47
N ILE A 111 -4.64 24.90 16.21
CA ILE A 111 -3.40 25.51 16.66
C ILE A 111 -2.98 26.49 15.57
N LEU A 112 -2.93 27.80 15.90
CA LEU A 112 -2.61 28.88 14.98
C LEU A 112 -1.11 28.95 14.66
N GLU A 113 -0.76 29.74 13.66
CA GLU A 113 0.61 30.12 13.36
C GLU A 113 1.28 30.77 14.57
N GLY A 114 2.55 30.49 14.81
CA GLY A 114 3.31 31.05 15.94
C GLY A 114 4.67 30.38 16.09
N GLU A 115 5.57 31.05 16.79
CA GLU A 115 6.95 30.58 17.00
C GLU A 115 7.07 29.50 18.09
N ASN A 116 6.03 29.33 18.92
CA ASN A 116 6.04 28.29 19.96
C ASN A 116 5.82 26.90 19.29
N GLU A 117 6.82 26.05 19.39
CA GLU A 117 6.79 24.70 18.83
C GLU A 117 5.93 23.70 19.64
N SER A 118 5.37 24.11 20.77
CA SER A 118 4.58 23.22 21.63
C SER A 118 3.24 23.84 22.00
N GLN A 119 2.19 23.00 22.03
CA GLN A 119 0.86 23.38 22.47
C GLN A 119 0.21 22.22 23.22
N SER A 120 -0.40 22.53 24.39
CA SER A 120 -1.12 21.53 25.19
C SER A 120 -2.60 21.81 25.22
N ILE A 121 -3.38 20.73 25.22
CA ILE A 121 -4.85 20.76 25.36
C ILE A 121 -5.28 19.77 26.45
N SER A 122 -6.45 19.96 27.02
CA SER A 122 -7.07 19.03 27.96
C SER A 122 -8.55 18.84 27.63
N TYR A 123 -9.04 17.63 27.87
CA TYR A 123 -10.44 17.25 27.65
C TYR A 123 -10.79 16.03 28.50
N GLU A 124 -12.06 15.69 28.51
CA GLU A 124 -12.57 14.51 29.21
C GLU A 124 -13.32 13.60 28.28
N ILE A 125 -13.15 12.28 28.45
CA ILE A 125 -13.98 11.24 27.84
C ILE A 125 -14.89 10.67 28.94
N PRO A 126 -16.20 10.98 28.90
CA PRO A 126 -17.14 10.53 29.94
C PRO A 126 -17.27 9.00 29.97
N LYS A 127 -17.42 8.46 31.16
CA LYS A 127 -17.69 7.05 31.42
C LYS A 127 -18.97 6.88 32.23
N ASN A 128 -19.61 5.73 32.09
CA ASN A 128 -20.78 5.37 32.90
C ASN A 128 -20.38 4.76 34.26
N GLY A 129 -19.67 5.56 35.07
CA GLY A 129 -19.15 5.14 36.38
C GLY A 129 -17.89 4.28 36.30
N GLN A 130 -17.52 3.64 37.41
CA GLN A 130 -16.34 2.79 37.51
C GLN A 130 -16.44 1.54 36.63
N MET A 131 -15.38 1.24 35.93
CA MET A 131 -15.33 0.06 35.00
C MET A 131 -15.40 -1.24 35.77
N LYS A 132 -16.32 -2.13 35.40
CA LYS A 132 -16.54 -3.45 36.01
C LYS A 132 -16.15 -4.62 35.07
N LYS A 133 -16.06 -4.33 33.79
CA LYS A 133 -15.70 -5.27 32.70
C LYS A 133 -14.63 -4.65 31.83
N ASN A 134 -13.93 -5.45 31.08
CA ASN A 134 -12.98 -4.98 30.07
C ASN A 134 -13.60 -3.88 29.21
N ALA A 135 -12.84 -2.86 28.89
CA ALA A 135 -13.33 -1.67 28.17
C ALA A 135 -12.38 -1.27 27.03
N LEU A 136 -12.96 -0.99 25.88
CA LEU A 136 -12.26 -0.40 24.73
C LEU A 136 -12.73 1.04 24.56
N PHE A 137 -11.79 1.96 24.57
CA PHE A 137 -11.97 3.36 24.21
C PHE A 137 -11.44 3.53 22.79
N LYS A 138 -12.36 3.68 21.82
CA LYS A 138 -11.99 3.91 20.42
C LYS A 138 -11.71 5.39 20.21
N GLU A 139 -10.57 5.66 19.57
CA GLU A 139 -10.13 6.99 19.16
C GLU A 139 -10.29 8.07 20.28
N PRO A 140 -9.81 7.80 21.53
CA PRO A 140 -9.99 8.74 22.62
C PRO A 140 -8.96 9.89 22.61
N PHE A 141 -8.06 9.94 21.64
CA PHE A 141 -6.97 10.92 21.57
C PHE A 141 -7.18 11.88 20.40
N SER A 142 -6.83 13.16 20.63
CA SER A 142 -6.85 14.18 19.58
C SER A 142 -5.73 13.97 18.60
N GLU A 143 -5.95 14.34 17.33
CA GLU A 143 -4.96 14.29 16.26
C GLU A 143 -4.87 15.65 15.56
N LEU A 144 -3.77 15.91 14.85
CA LEU A 144 -3.64 17.07 13.99
C LEU A 144 -3.88 16.65 12.53
N HIS A 145 -4.90 17.23 11.89
CA HIS A 145 -5.31 16.91 10.53
C HIS A 145 -4.12 17.06 9.54
N GLY A 146 -3.92 16.04 8.70
CA GLY A 146 -2.85 16.05 7.68
C GLY A 146 -1.42 16.04 8.24
N SER A 147 -1.24 15.69 9.52
CA SER A 147 0.05 15.58 10.17
C SER A 147 0.28 14.17 10.70
N SER A 148 1.54 13.73 10.83
CA SER A 148 1.88 12.42 11.36
C SER A 148 2.71 12.51 12.63
N VAL A 149 2.47 11.58 13.54
CA VAL A 149 3.19 11.49 14.83
C VAL A 149 4.51 10.75 14.61
N THR A 150 5.61 11.33 15.09
CA THR A 150 6.93 10.68 15.07
C THR A 150 7.15 9.80 16.29
N ASN A 151 6.86 10.33 17.47
CA ASN A 151 7.06 9.65 18.74
C ASN A 151 5.93 9.98 19.72
N THR A 152 5.59 9.01 20.56
CA THR A 152 4.62 9.18 21.65
C THR A 152 5.24 8.79 22.99
N LEU A 153 5.12 9.68 23.96
CA LEU A 153 5.27 9.39 25.38
C LEU A 153 3.86 9.34 25.99
N PHE A 154 3.53 8.26 26.68
CA PHE A 154 2.18 8.05 27.19
C PHE A 154 2.22 7.70 28.68
N HIS A 155 1.53 8.50 29.47
CA HIS A 155 1.37 8.37 30.90
C HIS A 155 -0.04 7.89 31.23
N MET A 156 -0.15 6.80 31.96
CA MET A 156 -1.42 6.30 32.47
C MET A 156 -1.44 6.36 33.99
N THR A 157 -2.36 7.11 34.52
CA THR A 157 -2.58 7.24 35.99
C THR A 157 -3.97 6.68 36.30
N ASP A 158 -4.07 5.67 37.14
CA ASP A 158 -5.34 5.16 37.64
C ASP A 158 -5.55 5.62 39.09
N GLU A 159 -6.53 6.55 39.29
CA GLU A 159 -6.94 7.05 40.57
C GLU A 159 -8.10 6.27 41.22
N THR A 160 -8.60 5.22 40.50
CA THR A 160 -9.79 4.47 40.96
C THR A 160 -9.44 3.25 41.76
N GLY A 161 -8.18 2.80 41.76
CA GLY A 161 -7.73 1.62 42.48
C GLY A 161 -8.36 0.30 41.99
N ILE A 162 -8.88 0.27 40.76
CA ILE A 162 -9.51 -0.93 40.20
C ILE A 162 -8.50 -1.97 39.72
N GLY A 163 -7.22 -1.59 39.61
CA GLY A 163 -6.17 -2.43 39.06
C GLY A 163 -6.38 -2.81 37.59
N GLY A 164 -5.73 -3.88 37.18
CA GLY A 164 -5.86 -4.40 35.82
C GLY A 164 -4.66 -4.08 34.93
N LEU A 165 -4.86 -4.14 33.61
CA LEU A 165 -3.84 -3.89 32.61
C LEU A 165 -4.35 -2.88 31.58
N TRP A 166 -3.66 -1.77 31.44
CA TRP A 166 -3.89 -0.81 30.38
C TRP A 166 -3.03 -1.16 29.14
N VAL A 167 -3.61 -1.08 27.96
CA VAL A 167 -2.98 -1.44 26.69
C VAL A 167 -3.28 -0.36 25.66
N ASN A 168 -2.21 0.18 25.06
CA ASN A 168 -2.26 1.18 24.01
C ASN A 168 -1.38 0.84 22.80
N GLY A 169 -0.67 -0.30 22.88
CA GLY A 169 0.21 -0.80 21.83
C GLY A 169 1.64 -0.26 21.86
N LEU A 170 1.96 0.71 22.71
CA LEU A 170 3.33 1.17 22.95
C LEU A 170 4.08 0.23 23.89
N GLU A 171 5.41 0.32 23.86
CA GLU A 171 6.27 -0.38 24.84
C GLU A 171 6.00 0.18 26.26
N ARG A 172 5.70 -0.72 27.20
CA ARG A 172 5.57 -0.35 28.61
C ARG A 172 6.95 -0.26 29.26
N VAL A 173 7.41 0.97 29.51
CA VAL A 173 8.75 1.24 30.07
C VAL A 173 8.82 0.98 31.57
N GLY A 174 7.73 1.23 32.29
CA GLY A 174 7.68 1.04 33.73
C GLY A 174 6.29 1.20 34.33
N THR A 175 6.14 0.67 35.53
CA THR A 175 4.94 0.82 36.38
C THR A 175 5.35 1.15 37.81
N LYS A 176 4.54 1.93 38.48
CA LYS A 176 4.69 2.24 39.90
C LYS A 176 3.33 2.20 40.59
N GLU A 177 3.22 1.36 41.60
CA GLU A 177 2.07 1.29 42.47
C GLU A 177 2.32 2.15 43.69
N MET A 178 1.37 2.99 44.04
CA MET A 178 1.30 3.77 45.26
C MET A 178 0.01 3.39 45.99
N THR A 179 -0.16 3.78 47.21
CA THR A 179 -1.27 3.33 48.10
C THR A 179 -2.68 3.47 47.47
N THR A 180 -2.90 4.47 46.62
CA THR A 180 -4.18 4.77 45.98
C THR A 180 -4.12 5.04 44.49
N ILE A 181 -2.94 5.02 43.93
CA ILE A 181 -2.70 5.40 42.52
C ILE A 181 -1.80 4.37 41.87
N GLU A 182 -2.19 3.91 40.72
CA GLU A 182 -1.33 3.11 39.83
C GLU A 182 -0.88 3.99 38.67
N TYR A 183 0.43 3.97 38.40
CA TYR A 183 1.04 4.71 37.30
C TYR A 183 1.76 3.78 36.35
N ALA A 184 1.58 3.98 35.04
CA ALA A 184 2.30 3.27 34.00
C ALA A 184 2.82 4.26 32.95
N LEU A 185 4.06 4.05 32.50
CA LEU A 185 4.71 4.83 31.48
C LEU A 185 4.94 3.95 30.24
N TYR A 186 4.56 4.49 29.10
CA TYR A 186 4.74 3.85 27.78
C TYR A 186 5.44 4.83 26.82
N ARG A 187 6.19 4.29 25.88
CA ARG A 187 6.81 5.07 24.83
C ARG A 187 6.91 4.28 23.52
N GLY A 188 7.02 4.97 22.38
CA GLY A 188 7.27 4.37 21.10
C GLY A 188 7.21 5.37 19.95
N SER A 189 7.58 4.90 18.76
CA SER A 189 7.38 5.60 17.49
C SER A 189 5.90 5.64 17.13
N GLY A 190 5.49 6.61 16.30
CA GLY A 190 4.12 6.75 15.80
C GLY A 190 3.08 7.14 16.85
N GLY A 191 1.83 7.24 16.44
CA GLY A 191 0.68 7.64 17.27
C GLY A 191 0.03 6.48 18.02
N VAL A 192 -0.87 6.81 18.93
CA VAL A 192 -1.76 5.88 19.64
C VAL A 192 -3.19 6.19 19.21
N LYS A 193 -3.91 5.18 18.73
CA LYS A 193 -5.28 5.36 18.26
C LYS A 193 -6.33 4.97 19.27
N ASP A 194 -6.18 3.80 19.90
CA ASP A 194 -7.15 3.23 20.84
C ASP A 194 -6.50 2.97 22.20
N LEU A 195 -7.34 2.87 23.23
CA LEU A 195 -6.94 2.51 24.58
C LEU A 195 -7.84 1.36 25.08
N TYR A 196 -7.23 0.30 25.57
CA TYR A 196 -7.96 -0.85 26.13
C TYR A 196 -7.60 -1.05 27.60
N TRP A 197 -8.59 -1.33 28.41
CA TRP A 197 -8.43 -1.76 29.79
C TRP A 197 -8.88 -3.20 29.97
N GLN A 198 -7.97 -4.04 30.45
CA GLN A 198 -8.19 -5.43 30.84
C GLN A 198 -8.36 -5.52 32.34
N LYS A 199 -9.53 -5.97 32.82
CA LYS A 199 -9.84 -6.07 34.25
C LYS A 199 -8.86 -6.96 35.02
N ASN A 200 -8.54 -8.13 34.46
CA ASN A 200 -7.62 -9.08 35.08
C ASN A 200 -6.20 -8.71 34.68
N SER A 201 -5.33 -8.48 35.63
CA SER A 201 -3.91 -8.34 35.38
C SER A 201 -3.35 -9.66 34.82
N LEU A 202 -2.61 -9.57 33.71
CA LEU A 202 -1.98 -10.69 33.05
C LEU A 202 -0.45 -10.51 33.07
N PRO A 203 0.31 -11.61 33.30
CA PRO A 203 1.77 -11.51 33.29
C PRO A 203 2.29 -11.18 31.89
N LEU A 204 3.37 -10.41 31.85
CA LEU A 204 4.16 -10.20 30.66
C LEU A 204 4.91 -11.48 30.32
N LEU A 205 4.59 -12.12 29.20
CA LEU A 205 5.22 -13.36 28.74
C LEU A 205 6.43 -13.11 27.85
N TYR A 206 6.36 -12.05 27.06
CA TYR A 206 7.40 -11.67 26.11
C TYR A 206 7.51 -10.16 26.02
N ALA A 207 8.75 -9.65 26.05
CA ALA A 207 9.09 -8.26 25.82
C ALA A 207 10.21 -8.20 24.80
N GLY A 208 9.87 -7.88 23.57
CA GLY A 208 10.81 -7.69 22.44
C GLY A 208 10.92 -6.23 22.04
N ASP A 209 11.67 -5.98 20.98
CA ASP A 209 11.88 -4.63 20.44
C ASP A 209 10.60 -4.03 19.84
N ARG A 210 9.78 -4.86 19.22
CA ARG A 210 8.56 -4.47 18.50
C ARG A 210 7.28 -5.14 19.00
N LEU A 211 7.41 -6.07 19.94
CA LEU A 211 6.28 -6.87 20.41
C LEU A 211 6.32 -7.07 21.93
N SER A 212 5.21 -6.76 22.60
CA SER A 212 4.95 -7.17 23.98
C SER A 212 3.76 -8.12 24.04
N VAL A 213 3.87 -9.25 24.76
CA VAL A 213 2.80 -10.22 24.90
C VAL A 213 2.45 -10.46 26.35
N PHE A 214 1.18 -10.20 26.70
CA PHE A 214 0.60 -10.50 28.00
C PHE A 214 -0.34 -11.70 27.91
N GLY A 215 -0.27 -12.60 28.87
CA GLY A 215 -1.17 -13.77 28.86
C GLY A 215 -0.61 -14.98 29.61
N LYS A 216 -1.09 -16.16 29.25
CA LYS A 216 -0.64 -17.46 29.81
C LYS A 216 -0.62 -18.52 28.72
N GLY A 217 0.36 -19.43 28.76
CA GLY A 217 0.36 -20.67 27.96
C GLY A 217 0.68 -20.51 26.47
N VAL A 218 1.57 -19.59 26.12
CA VAL A 218 2.06 -19.36 24.74
C VAL A 218 3.51 -19.80 24.60
N ASP A 219 3.86 -20.35 23.44
CA ASP A 219 5.25 -20.67 23.10
C ASP A 219 6.04 -19.38 22.82
N VAL A 220 6.94 -19.04 23.73
CA VAL A 220 7.76 -17.82 23.68
C VAL A 220 8.72 -17.83 22.48
N LYS A 221 9.16 -19.00 22.00
CA LYS A 221 10.11 -19.09 20.89
C LYS A 221 9.53 -18.53 19.59
N MET A 222 8.25 -18.84 19.31
CA MET A 222 7.57 -18.31 18.12
C MET A 222 7.33 -16.80 18.18
N LEU A 223 7.26 -16.23 19.39
CA LEU A 223 7.11 -14.79 19.57
C LEU A 223 8.37 -14.02 19.17
N GLY A 224 9.57 -14.62 19.39
CA GLY A 224 10.83 -14.04 18.94
C GLY A 224 10.93 -13.91 17.43
N ASP A 225 10.44 -14.89 16.66
CA ASP A 225 10.41 -14.85 15.21
C ASP A 225 9.46 -13.73 14.70
N ALA A 226 8.31 -13.56 15.36
CA ALA A 226 7.37 -12.49 15.05
C ALA A 226 7.95 -11.09 15.34
N ASP A 227 8.66 -10.92 16.45
CA ASP A 227 9.32 -9.67 16.82
C ASP A 227 10.41 -9.31 15.81
N LEU A 228 11.24 -10.29 15.39
CA LEU A 228 12.26 -10.11 14.35
C LEU A 228 11.63 -9.72 13.00
N ALA A 229 10.52 -10.34 12.63
CA ALA A 229 9.80 -9.99 11.41
C ALA A 229 9.26 -8.55 11.46
N LEU A 230 8.64 -8.13 12.57
CA LEU A 230 8.20 -6.75 12.78
C LEU A 230 9.37 -5.75 12.74
N LYS A 231 10.51 -6.11 13.33
CA LYS A 231 11.73 -5.29 13.28
C LYS A 231 12.28 -5.16 11.86
N SER A 232 12.22 -6.23 11.06
CA SER A 232 12.72 -6.24 9.68
C SER A 232 11.97 -5.28 8.74
N ILE A 233 10.70 -5.00 9.05
CA ILE A 233 9.84 -4.06 8.31
C ILE A 233 9.75 -2.69 8.97
N ASP A 234 10.54 -2.45 10.00
CA ASP A 234 10.52 -1.23 10.83
C ASP A 234 9.10 -0.88 11.34
N ALA A 235 8.31 -1.92 11.68
CA ALA A 235 6.98 -1.73 12.24
C ALA A 235 7.04 -1.03 13.61
N ASP A 236 6.01 -0.27 13.92
CA ASP A 236 5.81 0.26 15.26
C ASP A 236 5.64 -0.87 16.29
N HIS A 237 5.98 -0.57 17.55
CA HIS A 237 5.74 -1.51 18.64
C HIS A 237 4.25 -1.85 18.77
N SER A 238 3.96 -3.12 19.04
CA SER A 238 2.61 -3.66 19.17
C SER A 238 2.46 -4.51 20.42
N THR A 239 1.22 -4.62 20.93
CA THR A 239 0.93 -5.41 22.13
C THR A 239 -0.11 -6.48 21.87
N VAL A 240 0.14 -7.70 22.35
CA VAL A 240 -0.81 -8.80 22.41
C VAL A 240 -1.30 -9.02 23.83
N VAL A 241 -2.59 -9.22 23.97
CA VAL A 241 -3.18 -9.75 25.19
C VAL A 241 -3.89 -11.06 24.88
N ILE A 242 -3.42 -12.15 25.50
CA ILE A 242 -4.01 -13.46 25.34
C ILE A 242 -4.87 -13.78 26.56
N ASP A 243 -6.18 -13.74 26.37
CA ASP A 243 -7.16 -14.06 27.41
C ASP A 243 -8.34 -14.83 26.82
N LYS A 244 -8.43 -16.11 27.17
CA LYS A 244 -9.48 -17.04 26.72
C LYS A 244 -10.92 -16.59 27.02
N ASN A 245 -11.09 -15.65 27.92
CA ASN A 245 -12.42 -15.18 28.34
C ASN A 245 -12.86 -13.91 27.57
N ASN A 246 -12.06 -13.45 26.61
CA ASN A 246 -12.36 -12.25 25.83
C ASN A 246 -12.52 -12.59 24.35
N PRO A 247 -13.52 -12.01 23.67
CA PRO A 247 -13.61 -12.12 22.23
C PRO A 247 -12.39 -11.46 21.58
N THR A 248 -11.98 -11.97 20.44
CA THR A 248 -10.88 -11.41 19.66
C THR A 248 -11.22 -9.99 19.23
N LEU A 249 -10.33 -9.04 19.52
CA LEU A 249 -10.46 -7.63 19.22
C LEU A 249 -9.15 -7.14 18.57
N HIS A 250 -9.28 -6.35 17.52
CA HIS A 250 -8.16 -5.77 16.80
C HIS A 250 -8.20 -4.24 16.90
N SER A 251 -7.06 -3.65 17.21
CA SER A 251 -6.76 -2.24 17.05
C SER A 251 -5.53 -2.11 16.15
N THR A 252 -5.18 -0.92 15.76
CA THR A 252 -4.00 -0.65 14.92
C THR A 252 -2.69 -1.13 15.56
N ARG A 253 -2.57 -1.07 16.89
CA ARG A 253 -1.32 -1.37 17.61
C ARG A 253 -1.44 -2.46 18.66
N PHE A 254 -2.60 -3.04 18.86
CA PHE A 254 -2.76 -4.16 19.78
C PHE A 254 -3.84 -5.14 19.33
N VAL A 255 -3.68 -6.36 19.75
CA VAL A 255 -4.68 -7.42 19.56
C VAL A 255 -5.00 -8.07 20.91
N ILE A 256 -6.28 -8.24 21.18
CA ILE A 256 -6.77 -9.10 22.24
C ILE A 256 -7.20 -10.41 21.57
N SER A 257 -6.68 -11.54 22.01
CA SER A 257 -7.00 -12.84 21.41
C SER A 257 -7.43 -13.84 22.47
N GLU A 258 -8.49 -14.58 22.18
CA GLU A 258 -8.88 -15.75 22.96
C GLU A 258 -7.98 -16.96 22.70
N ASN A 259 -7.26 -16.95 21.59
CA ASN A 259 -6.46 -18.08 21.13
C ASN A 259 -4.98 -17.88 21.48
N ALA A 260 -4.38 -18.91 22.06
CA ALA A 260 -2.95 -18.96 22.39
C ALA A 260 -2.07 -19.49 21.23
N ASP A 261 -2.63 -19.68 20.03
CA ASP A 261 -1.87 -20.07 18.85
C ASP A 261 -0.94 -18.93 18.41
N ALA A 262 0.34 -19.09 18.72
CA ALA A 262 1.35 -18.08 18.48
C ALA A 262 1.54 -17.77 16.98
N GLU A 263 1.35 -18.76 16.09
CA GLU A 263 1.46 -18.56 14.65
C GLU A 263 0.33 -17.66 14.14
N ARG A 264 -0.90 -17.96 14.54
CA ARG A 264 -2.07 -17.14 14.17
C ARG A 264 -2.00 -15.71 14.72
N VAL A 265 -1.49 -15.58 15.94
CA VAL A 265 -1.26 -14.28 16.56
C VAL A 265 -0.20 -13.50 15.80
N ALA A 266 0.94 -14.13 15.44
CA ALA A 266 1.99 -13.50 14.62
C ALA A 266 1.47 -13.04 13.26
N ASP A 267 0.68 -13.88 12.57
CA ASP A 267 0.07 -13.54 11.29
C ASP A 267 -0.85 -12.31 11.38
N LEU A 268 -1.66 -12.25 12.42
CA LEU A 268 -2.55 -11.12 12.65
C LEU A 268 -1.78 -9.81 12.86
N PHE A 269 -0.65 -9.89 13.58
CA PHE A 269 0.20 -8.73 13.83
C PHE A 269 0.92 -8.25 12.58
N LEU A 270 1.56 -9.18 11.88
CA LEU A 270 2.26 -8.84 10.64
C LEU A 270 1.31 -8.24 9.62
N THR A 271 0.11 -8.81 9.48
CA THR A 271 -0.92 -8.27 8.60
C THR A 271 -1.41 -6.89 9.08
N GLY A 272 -1.63 -6.73 10.39
CA GLY A 272 -2.02 -5.45 11.00
C GLY A 272 -0.94 -4.37 10.82
N ALA A 273 0.34 -4.72 10.98
CA ALA A 273 1.45 -3.82 10.73
C ALA A 273 1.49 -3.32 9.28
N MET A 274 1.07 -4.14 8.30
CA MET A 274 0.99 -3.71 6.90
C MET A 274 -0.02 -2.58 6.69
N TYR A 275 -1.18 -2.62 7.35
CA TYR A 275 -2.17 -1.53 7.28
C TYR A 275 -1.68 -0.23 7.93
N ASN A 276 -0.77 -0.31 8.90
CA ASN A 276 -0.14 0.88 9.49
C ASN A 276 0.98 1.43 8.62
N HIS A 277 1.68 0.54 7.92
CA HIS A 277 2.86 0.91 7.13
C HIS A 277 2.50 1.38 5.71
N PHE A 278 1.36 0.92 5.16
CA PHE A 278 0.89 1.22 3.81
C PHE A 278 -0.59 1.60 3.80
N ILE A 279 -1.01 2.36 2.80
CA ILE A 279 -2.42 2.61 2.53
C ILE A 279 -2.93 1.47 1.64
N ILE A 280 -3.57 0.47 2.24
CA ILE A 280 -4.09 -0.71 1.55
C ILE A 280 -5.61 -0.58 1.41
N PRO A 281 -6.20 -0.82 0.21
CA PRO A 281 -7.66 -0.81 0.05
C PRO A 281 -8.34 -1.83 0.97
N GLU A 282 -9.44 -1.45 1.64
CA GLU A 282 -10.15 -2.31 2.60
C GLU A 282 -10.56 -3.67 2.02
N LYS A 283 -10.85 -3.74 0.73
CA LYS A 283 -11.25 -4.98 0.04
C LYS A 283 -10.08 -5.90 -0.31
N GLU A 284 -8.84 -5.42 -0.17
CA GLU A 284 -7.63 -6.13 -0.57
C GLU A 284 -6.84 -6.69 0.63
N ARG A 285 -7.53 -7.37 1.54
CA ARG A 285 -6.89 -8.02 2.68
C ARG A 285 -5.72 -8.94 2.27
N MET A 286 -5.85 -9.64 1.14
CA MET A 286 -4.81 -10.52 0.63
C MET A 286 -3.53 -9.76 0.28
N THR A 287 -3.62 -8.50 -0.18
CA THR A 287 -2.46 -7.61 -0.37
C THR A 287 -1.69 -7.43 0.94
N ALA A 288 -2.38 -7.17 2.05
CA ALA A 288 -1.74 -7.03 3.37
C ALA A 288 -1.06 -8.34 3.83
N GLU A 289 -1.71 -9.49 3.62
CA GLU A 289 -1.18 -10.81 3.96
C GLU A 289 0.07 -11.17 3.12
N LEU A 290 0.07 -10.84 1.83
CA LEU A 290 1.23 -11.03 0.95
C LEU A 290 2.38 -10.09 1.30
N LEU A 291 2.11 -8.82 1.57
CA LEU A 291 3.12 -7.87 2.05
C LEU A 291 3.78 -8.36 3.35
N ALA A 292 2.97 -8.83 4.30
CA ALA A 292 3.44 -9.41 5.56
C ALA A 292 4.36 -10.61 5.29
N SER A 293 4.00 -11.49 4.34
CA SER A 293 4.83 -12.65 3.97
C SER A 293 6.13 -12.23 3.30
N ILE A 294 6.07 -11.32 2.32
CA ILE A 294 7.24 -10.88 1.54
C ILE A 294 8.24 -10.14 2.43
N LEU A 295 7.77 -9.15 3.18
CA LEU A 295 8.62 -8.32 4.03
C LEU A 295 9.10 -9.07 5.28
N GLY A 296 8.23 -9.91 5.87
CA GLY A 296 8.56 -10.76 7.01
C GLY A 296 9.43 -11.98 6.67
N GLY A 297 9.55 -12.33 5.38
CA GLY A 297 10.36 -13.47 4.92
C GLY A 297 9.78 -14.84 5.30
N LYS A 298 8.52 -14.91 5.73
CA LYS A 298 7.82 -16.13 6.13
C LYS A 298 6.37 -16.08 5.66
N ALA A 299 5.85 -17.22 5.17
CA ALA A 299 4.45 -17.32 4.74
C ALA A 299 3.49 -16.99 5.89
N ALA A 300 2.63 -15.99 5.72
CA ALA A 300 1.68 -15.49 6.70
C ALA A 300 0.27 -15.35 6.10
N GLY A 301 -0.75 -15.27 6.96
CA GLY A 301 -2.12 -15.04 6.56
C GLY A 301 -2.89 -16.27 6.11
N SER A 302 -3.83 -16.09 5.17
CA SER A 302 -4.70 -17.14 4.65
C SER A 302 -3.92 -18.20 3.86
N ASN A 303 -4.51 -19.40 3.72
CA ASN A 303 -3.91 -20.48 2.92
C ASN A 303 -3.63 -20.04 1.47
N THR A 304 -4.46 -19.18 0.91
CA THR A 304 -4.26 -18.64 -0.44
C THR A 304 -3.05 -17.71 -0.47
N ALA A 305 -2.94 -16.76 0.46
CA ALA A 305 -1.78 -15.86 0.55
C ALA A 305 -0.48 -16.63 0.73
N ARG A 306 -0.47 -17.65 1.60
CA ARG A 306 0.69 -18.54 1.82
C ARG A 306 1.11 -19.25 0.54
N LYS A 307 0.16 -19.81 -0.21
CA LYS A 307 0.44 -20.46 -1.52
C LYS A 307 1.03 -19.47 -2.52
N LEU A 308 0.43 -18.29 -2.64
CA LEU A 308 0.92 -17.25 -3.55
C LEU A 308 2.33 -16.78 -3.17
N TYR A 309 2.62 -16.64 -1.89
CA TYR A 309 3.96 -16.33 -1.42
C TYR A 309 4.98 -17.41 -1.82
N HIS A 310 4.65 -18.70 -1.64
CA HIS A 310 5.50 -19.80 -2.07
C HIS A 310 5.72 -19.79 -3.58
N THR A 311 4.66 -19.62 -4.37
CA THR A 311 4.76 -19.48 -5.82
C THR A 311 5.70 -18.33 -6.22
N LEU A 312 5.58 -17.18 -5.55
CA LEU A 312 6.45 -16.03 -5.81
C LEU A 312 7.93 -16.34 -5.56
N ILE A 313 8.26 -16.86 -4.36
CA ILE A 313 9.68 -17.10 -3.99
C ILE A 313 10.33 -18.26 -4.77
N GLU A 314 9.53 -19.17 -5.32
CA GLU A 314 9.99 -20.23 -6.22
C GLU A 314 10.21 -19.71 -7.65
N SER A 315 9.62 -18.57 -8.02
CA SER A 315 9.61 -18.04 -9.38
C SER A 315 10.60 -16.90 -9.64
N ILE A 316 11.08 -16.23 -8.58
CA ILE A 316 12.06 -15.14 -8.66
C ILE A 316 13.34 -15.49 -7.93
N SER A 317 14.46 -14.93 -8.36
CA SER A 317 15.75 -15.17 -7.70
C SER A 317 15.81 -14.51 -6.32
N PRO A 318 16.69 -14.97 -5.42
CA PRO A 318 16.89 -14.32 -4.13
C PRO A 318 17.27 -12.84 -4.25
N GLU A 319 18.07 -12.48 -5.25
CA GLU A 319 18.49 -11.11 -5.54
C GLU A 319 17.30 -10.23 -5.96
N GLU A 320 16.43 -10.74 -6.84
CA GLU A 320 15.20 -10.07 -7.25
C GLU A 320 14.23 -9.92 -6.07
N LEU A 321 14.10 -10.94 -5.22
CA LEU A 321 13.28 -10.86 -4.02
C LEU A 321 13.75 -9.76 -3.06
N GLU A 322 15.06 -9.65 -2.82
CA GLU A 322 15.62 -8.60 -1.95
C GLU A 322 15.46 -7.20 -2.59
N ALA A 323 15.62 -7.07 -3.91
CA ALA A 323 15.34 -5.82 -4.62
C ALA A 323 13.85 -5.45 -4.53
N PHE A 324 12.95 -6.43 -4.66
CA PHE A 324 11.51 -6.24 -4.49
C PHE A 324 11.15 -5.75 -3.07
N LYS A 325 11.69 -6.39 -2.03
CA LYS A 325 11.54 -5.95 -0.63
C LYS A 325 12.03 -4.52 -0.42
N LYS A 326 13.18 -4.17 -1.02
CA LYS A 326 13.72 -2.81 -0.94
C LYS A 326 12.79 -1.77 -1.57
N HIS A 327 12.21 -2.07 -2.74
CA HIS A 327 11.24 -1.19 -3.38
C HIS A 327 9.96 -1.07 -2.54
N LEU A 328 9.46 -2.16 -1.98
CA LEU A 328 8.30 -2.13 -1.09
C LEU A 328 8.55 -1.26 0.14
N LYS A 329 9.69 -1.40 0.81
CA LYS A 329 10.05 -0.56 1.97
C LYS A 329 10.10 0.94 1.63
N ALA A 330 10.54 1.29 0.43
CA ALA A 330 10.55 2.68 -0.04
C ALA A 330 9.14 3.26 -0.28
N MET A 331 8.11 2.41 -0.34
CA MET A 331 6.70 2.81 -0.50
C MET A 331 5.98 3.06 0.83
N ALA A 332 6.69 3.12 1.96
CA ALA A 332 6.10 3.39 3.28
C ALA A 332 5.20 4.64 3.25
N GLY A 333 4.01 4.55 3.83
CA GLY A 333 3.00 5.62 3.83
C GLY A 333 2.27 5.84 2.50
N GLN A 334 2.59 5.08 1.45
CA GLN A 334 1.95 5.21 0.14
C GLN A 334 0.89 4.12 -0.07
N LYS A 335 0.01 4.37 -1.05
CA LYS A 335 -0.97 3.37 -1.47
C LYS A 335 -0.27 2.18 -2.12
N ILE A 336 -0.63 0.96 -1.68
CA ILE A 336 -0.24 -0.30 -2.32
C ILE A 336 -1.48 -1.15 -2.57
N ASP A 337 -1.62 -1.57 -3.82
CA ASP A 337 -2.63 -2.50 -4.31
C ASP A 337 -1.97 -3.56 -5.22
N ALA A 338 -2.76 -4.51 -5.70
CA ALA A 338 -2.28 -5.59 -6.57
C ALA A 338 -1.57 -5.07 -7.83
N THR A 339 -2.04 -3.97 -8.43
CA THR A 339 -1.44 -3.36 -9.62
C THR A 339 -0.06 -2.80 -9.33
N ILE A 340 0.11 -2.18 -8.17
CA ILE A 340 1.42 -1.66 -7.74
C ILE A 340 2.38 -2.81 -7.47
N LEU A 341 1.92 -3.90 -6.85
CA LEU A 341 2.75 -5.09 -6.62
C LEU A 341 3.24 -5.68 -7.95
N ASP A 342 2.37 -5.85 -8.95
CA ASP A 342 2.76 -6.33 -10.28
C ASP A 342 3.79 -5.41 -10.95
N ARG A 343 3.60 -4.09 -10.86
CA ARG A 343 4.54 -3.09 -11.40
C ARG A 343 5.91 -3.16 -10.71
N LEU A 344 5.95 -3.28 -9.39
CA LEU A 344 7.20 -3.38 -8.64
C LEU A 344 7.92 -4.70 -8.95
N ALA A 345 7.22 -5.83 -8.99
CA ALA A 345 7.78 -7.11 -9.39
C ALA A 345 8.32 -7.03 -10.83
N GLY A 346 7.56 -6.42 -11.74
CA GLY A 346 8.00 -6.20 -13.12
C GLY A 346 9.25 -5.32 -13.23
N SER A 347 9.39 -4.29 -12.39
CA SER A 347 10.58 -3.43 -12.38
C SER A 347 11.85 -4.15 -11.93
N VAL A 348 11.71 -5.18 -11.12
CA VAL A 348 12.83 -5.98 -10.59
C VAL A 348 13.20 -7.10 -11.55
N THR A 349 12.22 -7.80 -12.12
CA THR A 349 12.46 -8.88 -13.07
C THR A 349 12.80 -8.39 -14.48
N GLY A 350 12.50 -7.12 -14.81
CA GLY A 350 12.66 -6.55 -16.15
C GLY A 350 11.53 -6.92 -17.13
N PHE A 351 10.46 -7.54 -16.63
CA PHE A 351 9.35 -8.03 -17.45
C PHE A 351 8.00 -7.53 -16.97
N LYS A 352 6.97 -7.67 -17.77
CA LYS A 352 5.60 -7.42 -17.35
C LYS A 352 5.08 -8.59 -16.51
N ILE A 353 4.46 -8.28 -15.36
CA ILE A 353 3.87 -9.22 -14.41
C ILE A 353 2.41 -8.85 -14.20
N SER A 354 1.53 -9.84 -14.09
CA SER A 354 0.11 -9.68 -13.72
C SER A 354 -0.33 -10.66 -12.62
N PHE A 355 0.62 -11.26 -11.94
CA PHE A 355 0.42 -12.30 -10.93
C PHE A 355 -0.46 -11.85 -9.76
N PHE A 356 -0.19 -10.66 -9.21
CA PHE A 356 -0.93 -10.16 -8.06
C PHE A 356 -2.35 -9.73 -8.44
N ASN A 357 -2.52 -9.03 -9.57
CA ASN A 357 -3.85 -8.64 -10.06
C ASN A 357 -4.74 -9.86 -10.32
N ARG A 358 -4.24 -10.87 -11.00
CA ARG A 358 -4.98 -12.09 -11.33
C ARG A 358 -5.40 -12.86 -10.08
N ASN A 359 -4.54 -12.97 -9.08
CA ASN A 359 -4.82 -13.76 -7.88
C ASN A 359 -5.63 -13.00 -6.83
N ILE A 360 -5.50 -11.67 -6.75
CA ILE A 360 -6.18 -10.86 -5.71
C ILE A 360 -7.57 -10.43 -6.18
N ALA A 361 -7.71 -9.98 -7.44
CA ALA A 361 -8.97 -9.46 -7.95
C ALA A 361 -9.93 -10.55 -8.40
N GLU A 362 -9.44 -11.66 -8.96
CA GLU A 362 -10.25 -12.68 -9.64
C GLU A 362 -10.41 -13.99 -8.86
N SER A 363 -10.05 -14.06 -7.62
CA SER A 363 -10.13 -15.11 -6.55
C SER A 363 -10.65 -16.53 -6.86
N ALA A 364 -10.80 -16.97 -8.10
CA ALA A 364 -11.42 -18.27 -8.43
C ALA A 364 -10.42 -19.40 -8.67
N SER A 365 -9.20 -19.13 -9.12
CA SER A 365 -8.15 -20.14 -9.34
C SER A 365 -6.76 -19.53 -9.11
N SER A 366 -5.81 -20.32 -8.57
CA SER A 366 -4.44 -19.87 -8.40
C SER A 366 -3.78 -19.65 -9.76
N TYR A 367 -3.57 -18.40 -10.15
CA TYR A 367 -2.85 -18.03 -11.35
C TYR A 367 -1.34 -18.18 -11.12
N PRO A 368 -0.58 -18.87 -11.99
CA PRO A 368 0.85 -19.06 -11.83
C PRO A 368 1.62 -17.74 -12.01
N PHE A 369 2.83 -17.69 -11.49
CA PHE A 369 3.72 -16.57 -11.75
C PHE A 369 4.26 -16.67 -13.18
N LEU A 370 3.83 -15.75 -14.04
CA LEU A 370 4.20 -15.73 -15.43
C LEU A 370 4.89 -14.43 -15.79
N ILE A 371 5.92 -14.56 -16.60
CA ILE A 371 6.63 -13.45 -17.23
C ILE A 371 5.95 -13.18 -18.57
N GLU A 372 5.47 -11.94 -18.76
CA GLU A 372 4.76 -11.53 -19.96
C GLU A 372 5.63 -10.63 -20.83
N ASP A 373 5.49 -10.79 -22.14
CA ASP A 373 6.09 -9.88 -23.11
C ASP A 373 5.36 -8.54 -23.09
N SER A 374 6.09 -7.45 -22.90
CA SER A 374 5.53 -6.10 -22.77
C SER A 374 5.27 -5.39 -24.09
N ARG A 375 5.70 -5.99 -25.23
CA ARG A 375 5.55 -5.38 -26.55
C ARG A 375 4.09 -5.31 -26.98
N LYS A 376 3.79 -4.31 -27.81
CA LYS A 376 2.46 -4.17 -28.42
C LYS A 376 2.26 -5.26 -29.47
N ILE A 377 1.10 -5.90 -29.44
CA ILE A 377 0.78 -7.01 -30.34
C ILE A 377 -0.15 -6.49 -31.43
N HIS A 378 0.18 -6.78 -32.67
CA HIS A 378 -0.67 -6.53 -33.84
C HIS A 378 -0.99 -7.83 -34.56
N PHE A 379 -2.18 -7.88 -35.12
CA PHE A 379 -2.58 -8.92 -36.09
C PHE A 379 -2.99 -8.24 -37.39
N GLU A 380 -2.25 -8.54 -38.47
CA GLU A 380 -2.42 -7.91 -39.80
C GLU A 380 -2.52 -6.37 -39.69
N GLY A 381 -1.58 -5.75 -38.94
CA GLY A 381 -1.49 -4.33 -38.75
C GLY A 381 -2.49 -3.73 -37.73
N SER A 382 -3.48 -4.51 -37.28
CA SER A 382 -4.46 -4.05 -36.29
C SER A 382 -3.99 -4.35 -34.86
N PRO A 383 -4.03 -3.37 -33.93
CA PRO A 383 -3.61 -3.61 -32.56
C PRO A 383 -4.52 -4.59 -31.85
N LEU A 384 -3.94 -5.51 -31.08
CA LEU A 384 -4.65 -6.45 -30.24
C LEU A 384 -4.52 -6.03 -28.77
N SER A 385 -5.66 -5.80 -28.13
CA SER A 385 -5.75 -5.68 -26.67
C SER A 385 -6.08 -7.03 -26.04
N ASP A 386 -5.77 -7.15 -24.73
CA ASP A 386 -6.14 -8.30 -23.90
C ASP A 386 -5.56 -9.66 -24.42
N ILE A 387 -4.36 -9.60 -24.92
CA ILE A 387 -3.55 -10.78 -25.27
C ILE A 387 -2.29 -10.76 -24.41
N GLN A 388 -2.01 -11.88 -23.77
CA GLN A 388 -0.79 -12.09 -23.00
C GLN A 388 0.10 -13.07 -23.76
N ILE A 389 1.31 -12.65 -24.09
CA ILE A 389 2.35 -13.54 -24.63
C ILE A 389 3.28 -13.88 -23.48
N ILE A 390 3.50 -15.16 -23.25
CA ILE A 390 4.21 -15.66 -22.07
C ILE A 390 5.63 -16.03 -22.46
N LEU A 391 6.57 -15.64 -21.62
CA LEU A 391 7.96 -16.06 -21.68
C LEU A 391 8.21 -17.10 -20.59
N LYS A 392 8.63 -18.31 -20.97
CA LYS A 392 8.92 -19.41 -20.06
C LYS A 392 10.02 -20.30 -20.64
N ASP A 393 11.01 -20.64 -19.82
CA ASP A 393 12.14 -21.51 -20.20
C ASP A 393 12.78 -21.08 -21.53
N GLU A 394 13.06 -19.79 -21.70
CA GLU A 394 13.61 -19.16 -22.90
C GLU A 394 12.74 -19.30 -24.18
N LYS A 395 11.50 -19.73 -24.01
CA LYS A 395 10.52 -19.88 -25.07
C LYS A 395 9.40 -18.86 -24.97
N THR A 396 8.84 -18.52 -26.12
CA THR A 396 7.67 -17.63 -26.19
C THR A 396 6.43 -18.45 -26.53
N TYR A 397 5.34 -18.21 -25.78
CA TYR A 397 4.07 -18.92 -25.96
C TYR A 397 2.95 -17.94 -26.31
N TYR A 398 2.13 -18.31 -27.27
CA TYR A 398 1.05 -17.49 -27.81
C TYR A 398 -0.33 -18.11 -27.50
N PRO A 399 -1.30 -17.33 -27.03
CA PRO A 399 -2.64 -17.83 -26.75
C PRO A 399 -3.40 -18.16 -28.04
N ALA A 400 -3.93 -19.36 -28.11
CA ALA A 400 -4.51 -19.89 -29.32
C ALA A 400 -5.90 -19.35 -29.64
N LYS A 401 -6.81 -19.25 -28.65
CA LYS A 401 -8.22 -18.96 -28.92
C LYS A 401 -8.39 -17.66 -29.71
N LYS A 402 -7.84 -16.55 -29.19
CA LYS A 402 -8.06 -15.24 -29.79
C LYS A 402 -7.29 -15.06 -31.10
N ILE A 403 -6.00 -15.43 -31.13
CA ILE A 403 -5.15 -15.24 -32.33
C ILE A 403 -5.62 -16.14 -33.47
N LEU A 404 -5.88 -17.41 -33.19
CA LEU A 404 -6.31 -18.35 -34.26
C LEU A 404 -7.72 -18.07 -34.76
N SER A 405 -8.61 -17.54 -33.90
CA SER A 405 -9.92 -17.07 -34.37
C SER A 405 -9.79 -15.94 -35.39
N LEU A 406 -8.90 -14.98 -35.15
CA LEU A 406 -8.59 -13.92 -36.11
C LEU A 406 -7.94 -14.46 -37.40
N ALA A 407 -7.15 -15.52 -37.28
CA ALA A 407 -6.57 -16.24 -38.44
C ALA A 407 -7.55 -17.13 -39.21
N GLY A 408 -8.83 -17.18 -38.78
CA GLY A 408 -9.89 -17.94 -39.46
C GLY A 408 -10.02 -19.39 -39.03
N TYR A 409 -9.45 -19.75 -37.88
CA TYR A 409 -9.65 -21.06 -37.25
C TYR A 409 -10.75 -21.01 -36.19
N ASN A 410 -11.47 -22.11 -36.05
CA ASN A 410 -12.34 -22.39 -34.92
C ASN A 410 -11.55 -23.19 -33.88
N VAL A 411 -11.57 -22.74 -32.62
CA VAL A 411 -10.85 -23.35 -31.48
C VAL A 411 -11.85 -23.86 -30.47
N THR A 412 -11.95 -25.18 -30.31
CA THR A 412 -12.82 -25.82 -29.32
C THR A 412 -12.05 -26.83 -28.48
N SER A 413 -12.56 -27.23 -27.35
CA SER A 413 -11.94 -28.23 -26.52
C SER A 413 -12.95 -29.01 -25.70
N ASN A 414 -12.56 -30.22 -25.31
CA ASN A 414 -13.20 -31.03 -24.29
C ASN A 414 -12.16 -31.46 -23.23
N ASP A 415 -12.54 -32.30 -22.31
CA ASP A 415 -11.64 -32.77 -21.23
C ASP A 415 -10.38 -33.48 -21.75
N ARG A 416 -10.44 -34.12 -22.94
CA ARG A 416 -9.39 -34.95 -23.49
C ARG A 416 -8.58 -34.32 -24.60
N SER A 417 -9.16 -33.41 -25.36
CA SER A 417 -8.50 -32.91 -26.61
C SER A 417 -8.88 -31.46 -26.92
N ILE A 418 -7.99 -30.77 -27.60
CA ILE A 418 -8.20 -29.50 -28.25
C ILE A 418 -8.44 -29.76 -29.75
N TYR A 419 -9.41 -29.08 -30.31
CA TYR A 419 -9.73 -29.13 -31.75
C TYR A 419 -9.55 -27.73 -32.32
N ILE A 420 -8.72 -27.65 -33.38
CA ILE A 420 -8.44 -26.39 -34.06
C ILE A 420 -8.66 -26.69 -35.55
N ASP A 421 -9.67 -26.07 -36.13
CA ASP A 421 -10.03 -26.37 -37.54
C ASP A 421 -10.46 -25.12 -38.30
N ASN A 422 -10.25 -25.20 -39.61
CA ASN A 422 -10.85 -24.34 -40.61
C ASN A 422 -11.37 -25.20 -41.79
N LYS A 423 -11.80 -24.58 -42.90
CA LYS A 423 -12.35 -25.31 -44.06
C LYS A 423 -11.39 -26.35 -44.65
N ILE A 424 -10.07 -26.19 -44.50
CA ILE A 424 -9.04 -26.98 -45.17
C ILE A 424 -8.22 -27.82 -44.17
N ARG A 425 -7.98 -27.26 -42.96
CA ARG A 425 -7.05 -27.82 -41.97
C ARG A 425 -7.80 -28.21 -40.71
N LYS A 426 -7.61 -29.45 -40.27
CA LYS A 426 -8.23 -29.98 -39.07
C LYS A 426 -7.17 -30.55 -38.12
N PHE A 427 -7.02 -30.00 -36.97
CA PHE A 427 -6.10 -30.46 -35.93
C PHE A 427 -6.84 -30.98 -34.72
N ARG A 428 -6.36 -32.07 -34.13
CA ARG A 428 -6.74 -32.54 -32.81
C ARG A 428 -5.48 -32.74 -31.98
N PHE A 429 -5.41 -32.13 -30.81
CA PHE A 429 -4.33 -32.26 -29.88
C PHE A 429 -4.86 -32.90 -28.59
N PRO A 430 -4.54 -34.18 -28.32
CA PRO A 430 -4.79 -34.77 -27.01
C PRO A 430 -4.02 -34.01 -25.93
N LYS A 431 -4.66 -33.74 -24.76
CA LYS A 431 -4.06 -32.89 -23.70
C LYS A 431 -2.92 -33.60 -22.95
N ASN A 432 -2.92 -34.95 -22.94
CA ASN A 432 -1.98 -35.74 -22.15
C ASN A 432 -1.09 -36.67 -22.97
N ASP A 433 -1.14 -36.57 -24.30
CA ASP A 433 -0.40 -37.46 -25.19
C ASP A 433 0.54 -36.69 -26.10
N LEU A 434 1.72 -37.20 -26.33
CA LEU A 434 2.75 -36.60 -27.19
C LEU A 434 2.51 -36.83 -28.69
N PHE A 435 1.30 -36.55 -29.17
CA PHE A 435 0.98 -36.55 -30.61
C PHE A 435 -0.16 -35.60 -30.95
N TYR A 436 -0.28 -35.27 -32.22
CA TYR A 436 -1.44 -34.62 -32.79
C TYR A 436 -1.95 -35.33 -34.03
N VAL A 437 -3.18 -35.11 -34.37
CA VAL A 437 -3.78 -35.59 -35.64
C VAL A 437 -4.03 -34.36 -36.49
N TYR A 438 -3.52 -34.42 -37.74
CA TYR A 438 -3.74 -33.41 -38.76
C TYR A 438 -4.35 -34.06 -39.98
N ASN A 439 -5.54 -33.64 -40.38
CA ASN A 439 -6.30 -34.20 -41.50
C ASN A 439 -6.27 -35.75 -41.51
N GLU A 440 -6.64 -36.35 -40.36
CA GLU A 440 -6.72 -37.80 -40.11
C GLU A 440 -5.37 -38.53 -39.98
N HIS A 441 -4.22 -37.87 -40.19
CA HIS A 441 -2.90 -38.46 -40.01
C HIS A 441 -2.31 -38.13 -38.66
N LYS A 442 -1.70 -39.10 -37.99
CA LYS A 442 -1.08 -38.96 -36.66
C LYS A 442 0.40 -38.56 -36.79
N TYR A 443 0.80 -37.55 -35.99
CA TYR A 443 2.17 -37.05 -35.91
C TYR A 443 2.60 -37.00 -34.44
N ALA A 444 3.82 -37.45 -34.14
CA ALA A 444 4.36 -37.45 -32.78
C ALA A 444 5.05 -36.12 -32.47
N PHE A 445 5.00 -35.77 -31.19
CA PHE A 445 5.84 -34.72 -30.59
C PHE A 445 6.97 -35.35 -29.78
N VAL A 446 8.06 -34.61 -29.64
CA VAL A 446 9.12 -34.92 -28.68
C VAL A 446 8.77 -34.34 -27.31
N THR A 447 8.22 -33.12 -27.32
CA THR A 447 7.73 -32.42 -26.14
C THR A 447 6.36 -31.80 -26.42
N MET A 448 5.53 -31.59 -25.42
CA MET A 448 4.23 -30.94 -25.59
C MET A 448 4.41 -29.54 -26.16
N PRO A 449 3.76 -29.20 -27.29
CA PRO A 449 3.95 -27.92 -27.98
C PRO A 449 3.11 -26.77 -27.35
N PHE A 450 2.27 -27.06 -26.40
CA PHE A 450 1.38 -26.08 -25.75
C PHE A 450 1.26 -26.34 -24.25
N GLU A 451 0.90 -25.32 -23.55
CA GLU A 451 0.45 -25.36 -22.14
C GLU A 451 -1.00 -24.90 -22.04
N VAL A 452 -1.69 -25.37 -21.01
CA VAL A 452 -3.07 -24.96 -20.71
C VAL A 452 -2.99 -23.97 -19.55
N LEU A 453 -3.43 -22.74 -19.78
CA LEU A 453 -3.50 -21.71 -18.78
C LEU A 453 -4.92 -21.15 -18.75
N GLU A 454 -5.54 -21.21 -17.57
CA GLU A 454 -6.95 -20.87 -17.41
C GLU A 454 -7.82 -21.67 -18.43
N ASP A 455 -8.48 -20.96 -19.32
CA ASP A 455 -9.33 -21.54 -20.34
C ASP A 455 -8.75 -21.44 -21.76
N ASP A 456 -7.46 -21.03 -21.93
CA ASP A 456 -6.79 -20.96 -23.23
C ASP A 456 -5.60 -21.92 -23.33
N PHE A 457 -5.11 -22.10 -24.55
CA PHE A 457 -4.01 -22.98 -24.94
C PHE A 457 -2.88 -22.12 -25.47
N TYR A 458 -1.73 -22.19 -24.82
CA TYR A 458 -0.57 -21.39 -25.16
C TYR A 458 0.43 -22.24 -25.94
N PHE A 459 0.55 -21.99 -27.22
CA PHE A 459 1.48 -22.73 -28.09
C PHE A 459 2.85 -22.04 -28.12
N GLU A 460 3.92 -22.84 -28.05
CA GLU A 460 5.30 -22.41 -28.33
C GLU A 460 5.39 -21.79 -29.71
N GLU A 461 6.10 -20.69 -29.89
CA GLU A 461 6.18 -19.87 -31.09
C GLU A 461 6.48 -20.67 -32.36
N ASN A 462 7.49 -21.59 -32.34
CA ASN A 462 7.87 -22.35 -33.49
C ASN A 462 6.74 -23.28 -33.97
N TRP A 463 6.02 -23.89 -33.02
CA TRP A 463 4.87 -24.72 -33.33
C TRP A 463 3.69 -23.88 -33.80
N PHE A 464 3.48 -22.71 -33.20
CA PHE A 464 2.42 -21.79 -33.56
C PHE A 464 2.56 -21.30 -35.01
N LYS A 465 3.77 -20.87 -35.42
CA LYS A 465 4.10 -20.49 -36.80
C LYS A 465 3.88 -21.65 -37.76
N ARG A 466 4.47 -22.80 -37.45
CA ARG A 466 4.52 -23.94 -38.37
C ARG A 466 3.16 -24.59 -38.58
N LEU A 467 2.39 -24.79 -37.51
CA LEU A 467 1.12 -25.50 -37.60
C LEU A 467 0.02 -24.62 -38.22
N PHE A 468 0.02 -23.34 -37.93
CA PHE A 468 -1.10 -22.47 -38.32
C PHE A 468 -0.74 -21.49 -39.45
N LEU A 469 0.43 -21.62 -40.06
CA LEU A 469 0.92 -20.77 -41.15
C LEU A 469 0.85 -19.27 -40.82
N LEU A 470 1.45 -18.91 -39.67
CA LEU A 470 1.57 -17.53 -39.22
C LEU A 470 3.02 -17.08 -39.35
N SER A 471 3.21 -15.85 -39.81
CA SER A 471 4.46 -15.12 -39.64
C SER A 471 4.38 -14.31 -38.36
N ILE A 472 5.46 -14.31 -37.59
CA ILE A 472 5.58 -13.50 -36.35
C ILE A 472 6.88 -12.75 -36.48
N GLU A 473 6.78 -11.42 -36.61
CA GLU A 473 7.90 -10.51 -36.65
C GLU A 473 7.98 -9.73 -35.32
N LYS A 474 9.19 -9.62 -34.79
CA LYS A 474 9.46 -8.99 -33.52
C LYS A 474 10.38 -7.80 -33.72
N THR A 475 9.95 -6.63 -33.28
CA THR A 475 10.78 -5.43 -33.12
C THR A 475 11.09 -5.18 -31.64
N ALA A 476 11.73 -4.07 -31.32
CA ALA A 476 11.92 -3.66 -29.93
C ALA A 476 10.59 -3.40 -29.22
N ASP A 477 9.59 -2.86 -29.91
CA ASP A 477 8.36 -2.34 -29.31
C ASP A 477 7.10 -3.13 -29.73
N THR A 478 7.16 -3.95 -30.78
CA THR A 478 6.00 -4.63 -31.36
C THR A 478 6.24 -6.11 -31.65
N ILE A 479 5.14 -6.86 -31.66
CA ILE A 479 5.04 -8.21 -32.20
C ILE A 479 3.93 -8.18 -33.24
N ASP A 480 4.31 -8.37 -34.52
CA ASP A 480 3.40 -8.31 -35.63
C ASP A 480 3.14 -9.75 -36.15
N ILE A 481 1.87 -10.16 -36.12
CA ILE A 481 1.41 -11.49 -36.49
C ILE A 481 0.61 -11.36 -37.78
N THR A 482 1.00 -12.11 -38.83
CA THR A 482 0.32 -12.10 -40.13
C THR A 482 0.10 -13.52 -40.65
N ARG A 483 -0.91 -13.71 -41.48
CA ARG A 483 -1.12 -14.98 -42.21
C ARG A 483 -0.16 -15.07 -43.39
N ILE A 484 0.49 -16.20 -43.56
CA ILE A 484 1.44 -16.40 -44.67
C ILE A 484 0.74 -16.29 -46.03
N SER A 485 -0.51 -16.68 -46.17
CA SER A 485 -1.30 -16.51 -47.39
C SER A 485 -1.46 -15.07 -47.84
N THR A 486 -1.60 -14.14 -46.89
CA THR A 486 -1.72 -12.71 -47.17
C THR A 486 -0.40 -12.11 -47.65
N LEU A 487 0.73 -12.57 -47.10
CA LEU A 487 2.06 -12.13 -47.55
C LEU A 487 2.39 -12.58 -49.00
N LEU A 488 1.83 -13.69 -49.47
CA LEU A 488 2.01 -14.15 -50.88
C LEU A 488 1.17 -13.31 -51.84
N GLU A 489 -0.02 -12.86 -51.44
CA GLU A 489 -0.87 -11.99 -52.24
C GLU A 489 -0.32 -10.56 -52.37
N GLU A 490 0.37 -10.04 -51.34
CA GLU A 490 1.04 -8.74 -51.40
C GLU A 490 2.37 -8.77 -52.20
N ALA A 491 3.03 -9.91 -52.29
CA ALA A 491 4.26 -10.06 -53.06
C ALA A 491 4.01 -10.23 -54.57
N ASP A 492 2.79 -10.58 -54.98
CA ASP A 492 2.38 -10.76 -56.40
C ASP A 492 1.71 -9.48 -56.97
N ASN A 493 1.51 -8.41 -56.19
CA ASN A 493 1.07 -7.08 -56.59
C ASN A 493 2.21 -6.05 -56.56
#